data_0891a0029bb32dcf8ea6669f9b7442e7
#
_entry.id   0891a0029bb32dcf8ea6669f9b7442e7
#
_cell.length_a   1.000
_cell.length_b   1.000
_cell.length_c   1.000
_cell.angle_alpha   90.00
_cell.angle_beta   90.00
_cell.angle_gamma   90.00
#
_symmetry.space_group_name_H-M   'P 1'
#
loop_
_entity.id
_entity.type
_entity.pdbx_description
1 polymer ?
#
loop_
_entity_poly.entity_id
_entity_poly.type
_entity_poly.pdbx_seq_one_letter_code
_entity_poly.pdbx_strand_id
1 'polypeptide(L)'
;MKDNRRGFLKKGTSLAAALSLGAVGASAATNNTNTAMAPAQKVAWPVVEGADTPKMTMNVGYNDMSSKVRAIKQFGADYVHMDAPALPWTVEKIQAIVDRFKAEGLSIINHRIVLPPSILHNMAGRDEDIKNVQDAIRITGKVGIPVIEYNFYSHRLREGYYNSVGRGNARYLSFDYNRKMPNPADNNWNEPHDRKADEMAFAASELKATAAEPATSEEQFWENITYFLKAIIPVAEQSNVKMALHPNDPPPPLSRGSAQPMGSFAGWKKLLAIVDSPANGMTFDCGVSTEIGENAIEVLHYMAARNRINHMHFRNVKVETPRIKYTETYPDAGQVNMFAVMQELVRAKYKYGVFAEHPPGNIIDKERGGDFIGYIYNQAYARGVLQSVLTLEQGYKG
;
A
#
# COMPACT_ATOMS: atom_id res chain seq x y z
N MET A 1 0.95 -23.10 -50.44
CA MET A 1 2.21 -22.35 -50.55
C MET A 1 2.88 -22.35 -49.18
N LYS A 2 3.98 -23.10 -49.08
CA LYS A 2 4.80 -23.15 -47.83
C LYS A 2 5.80 -22.04 -47.93
N ASP A 3 5.68 -21.01 -47.10
CA ASP A 3 6.67 -19.95 -47.03
C ASP A 3 7.53 -20.07 -45.79
N ASN A 4 8.81 -19.91 -46.02
CA ASN A 4 9.94 -20.45 -45.31
C ASN A 4 10.43 -19.49 -44.22
N ARG A 5 10.26 -19.83 -42.96
CA ARG A 5 10.69 -19.05 -41.76
C ARG A 5 12.21 -18.86 -41.60
N ARG A 6 13.01 -19.32 -42.56
CA ARG A 6 14.50 -19.19 -42.52
C ARG A 6 15.09 -17.97 -43.25
N GLY A 7 14.25 -17.13 -43.90
CA GLY A 7 14.70 -15.96 -44.66
C GLY A 7 14.84 -14.67 -43.84
N PHE A 8 14.29 -14.60 -42.62
CA PHE A 8 14.25 -13.35 -41.84
C PHE A 8 15.51 -13.06 -41.00
N LEU A 9 16.37 -14.05 -40.77
CA LEU A 9 17.53 -13.93 -39.88
C LEU A 9 18.86 -13.58 -40.60
N LYS A 10 18.84 -13.30 -41.92
CA LYS A 10 20.07 -12.99 -42.69
C LYS A 10 20.22 -11.54 -43.20
N LYS A 11 19.40 -10.61 -42.75
CA LYS A 11 19.50 -9.18 -43.19
C LYS A 11 19.63 -8.16 -42.04
N GLY A 12 20.22 -8.53 -40.95
CA GLY A 12 20.37 -7.66 -39.75
C GLY A 12 21.81 -7.38 -39.34
N THR A 13 22.78 -7.41 -40.27
CA THR A 13 24.17 -7.02 -39.99
C THR A 13 24.69 -6.09 -41.06
N SER A 14 24.47 -4.79 -40.93
CA SER A 14 25.27 -3.73 -41.57
C SER A 14 24.63 -2.35 -41.28
N LEU A 15 24.91 -1.77 -40.13
CA LEU A 15 24.93 -0.31 -39.91
C LEU A 15 25.73 0.00 -38.64
N ALA A 16 27.05 -0.15 -38.77
CA ALA A 16 28.00 0.43 -37.85
C ALA A 16 29.15 1.01 -38.71
N ALA A 17 29.05 2.26 -39.08
CA ALA A 17 30.22 3.03 -39.55
C ALA A 17 29.90 4.54 -39.53
N ALA A 18 30.85 5.25 -38.99
CA ALA A 18 31.16 6.67 -39.25
C ALA A 18 30.50 7.73 -38.38
N LEU A 19 31.19 8.08 -37.32
CA LEU A 19 31.48 9.48 -36.96
C LEU A 19 32.86 9.53 -36.30
N SER A 20 33.89 9.66 -37.11
CA SER A 20 35.22 10.17 -36.74
C SER A 20 35.29 11.63 -37.16
N LEU A 21 35.71 12.52 -36.26
CA LEU A 21 36.62 13.63 -36.57
C LEU A 21 36.70 14.58 -35.37
N GLY A 22 37.95 14.82 -34.94
CA GLY A 22 38.29 15.93 -34.05
C GLY A 22 39.43 15.60 -33.07
N ALA A 23 40.63 15.36 -33.63
CA ALA A 23 41.84 15.32 -32.81
C ALA A 23 42.33 16.75 -32.53
N VAL A 24 42.46 17.10 -31.24
CA VAL A 24 43.39 18.14 -30.78
C VAL A 24 44.22 17.53 -29.68
N GLY A 25 45.52 17.47 -29.93
CA GLY A 25 46.50 16.86 -29.03
C GLY A 25 46.71 17.67 -27.76
N ALA A 26 46.81 16.97 -26.66
CA ALA A 26 47.53 17.42 -25.46
C ALA A 26 48.22 16.20 -24.87
N SER A 27 49.52 16.25 -24.82
CA SER A 27 50.44 15.33 -24.14
C SER A 27 50.13 15.37 -22.63
N ALA A 28 49.80 14.21 -22.06
CA ALA A 28 49.76 14.05 -20.62
C ALA A 28 50.28 12.69 -20.24
N ALA A 29 51.14 12.67 -19.24
CA ALA A 29 51.93 11.61 -18.72
C ALA A 29 51.12 10.36 -18.35
N THR A 30 51.62 9.20 -18.76
CA THR A 30 51.14 7.88 -18.37
C THR A 30 51.46 7.61 -16.90
N ASN A 31 50.48 7.78 -16.03
CA ASN A 31 50.47 7.08 -14.74
C ASN A 31 49.63 5.82 -14.89
N ASN A 32 50.29 4.75 -15.16
CA ASN A 32 49.73 3.42 -15.24
C ASN A 32 49.55 2.89 -13.80
N THR A 33 48.47 3.31 -13.12
CA THR A 33 48.00 2.57 -11.95
C THR A 33 47.01 1.52 -12.40
N ASN A 34 47.56 0.31 -12.66
CA ASN A 34 46.75 -0.91 -12.74
C ASN A 34 46.08 -1.15 -11.38
N THR A 35 44.99 -0.45 -11.10
CA THR A 35 44.05 -0.89 -10.09
C THR A 35 43.32 -2.08 -10.70
N ALA A 36 43.82 -3.28 -10.38
CA ALA A 36 43.09 -4.51 -10.63
C ALA A 36 41.68 -4.33 -10.02
N MET A 37 40.68 -4.23 -10.86
CA MET A 37 39.29 -4.27 -10.40
C MET A 37 39.14 -5.56 -9.59
N ALA A 38 38.74 -5.42 -8.33
CA ALA A 38 38.38 -6.56 -7.51
C ALA A 38 37.38 -7.42 -8.33
N PRO A 39 37.50 -8.75 -8.33
CA PRO A 39 36.60 -9.60 -9.08
C PRO A 39 35.18 -9.27 -8.66
N ALA A 40 34.30 -9.01 -9.64
CA ALA A 40 32.89 -8.74 -9.39
C ALA A 40 32.35 -9.88 -8.53
N GLN A 41 31.87 -9.54 -7.35
CA GLN A 41 31.31 -10.51 -6.43
C GLN A 41 30.12 -11.17 -7.16
N LYS A 42 30.18 -12.48 -7.37
CA LYS A 42 29.10 -13.23 -8.04
C LYS A 42 27.88 -13.13 -7.15
N VAL A 43 26.88 -12.34 -7.57
CA VAL A 43 25.58 -12.28 -6.92
C VAL A 43 24.94 -13.66 -7.05
N ALA A 44 24.56 -14.26 -5.92
CA ALA A 44 23.86 -15.53 -5.92
C ALA A 44 22.44 -15.32 -6.50
N TRP A 45 22.07 -16.16 -7.43
CA TRP A 45 20.72 -16.14 -8.02
C TRP A 45 19.97 -17.43 -7.67
N PRO A 46 18.65 -17.38 -7.33
CA PRO A 46 17.82 -16.18 -7.17
C PRO A 46 18.22 -15.34 -5.95
N VAL A 47 18.02 -14.02 -6.05
CA VAL A 47 18.25 -13.11 -4.92
C VAL A 47 17.24 -13.41 -3.82
N VAL A 48 17.71 -13.68 -2.62
CA VAL A 48 16.88 -14.05 -1.47
C VAL A 48 16.54 -12.79 -0.65
N GLU A 49 15.30 -12.69 -0.23
CA GLU A 49 14.86 -11.67 0.72
C GLU A 49 15.57 -11.90 2.07
N GLY A 50 16.28 -10.87 2.55
CA GLY A 50 17.02 -10.90 3.82
C GLY A 50 16.21 -10.36 5.01
N ALA A 51 16.86 -10.31 6.17
CA ALA A 51 16.22 -9.77 7.38
C ALA A 51 15.79 -8.30 7.23
N ASP A 52 16.61 -7.49 6.54
CA ASP A 52 16.44 -6.06 6.34
C ASP A 52 15.88 -5.71 4.95
N THR A 53 15.12 -6.59 4.35
CA THR A 53 14.44 -6.33 3.06
C THR A 53 12.94 -6.27 3.23
N PRO A 54 12.22 -5.55 2.33
CA PRO A 54 10.76 -5.58 2.27
C PRO A 54 10.21 -7.01 2.21
N LYS A 55 9.10 -7.26 2.92
CA LYS A 55 8.41 -8.56 2.93
C LYS A 55 7.16 -8.49 2.07
N MET A 56 7.14 -9.23 0.97
CA MET A 56 5.97 -9.27 0.10
C MET A 56 4.80 -9.96 0.81
N THR A 57 3.66 -9.28 0.93
CA THR A 57 2.48 -9.79 1.62
C THR A 57 1.28 -9.90 0.69
N MET A 58 0.41 -10.88 0.96
CA MET A 58 -0.93 -10.96 0.39
C MET A 58 -1.97 -10.84 1.50
N ASN A 59 -3.15 -10.31 1.16
CA ASN A 59 -4.23 -10.14 2.13
C ASN A 59 -4.99 -11.44 2.38
N VAL A 60 -5.31 -11.68 3.65
CA VAL A 60 -6.12 -12.81 4.11
C VAL A 60 -7.10 -12.36 5.19
N GLY A 61 -8.27 -12.99 5.24
CA GLY A 61 -9.14 -12.95 6.40
C GLY A 61 -8.66 -13.92 7.49
N TYR A 62 -8.88 -13.59 8.74
CA TYR A 62 -8.52 -14.49 9.86
C TYR A 62 -9.20 -15.86 9.80
N ASN A 63 -10.29 -16.00 9.05
CA ASN A 63 -11.07 -17.22 8.86
C ASN A 63 -11.01 -17.78 7.43
N ASP A 64 -10.11 -17.28 6.58
CA ASP A 64 -9.96 -17.79 5.22
C ASP A 64 -9.70 -19.31 5.20
N MET A 65 -10.20 -19.97 4.17
CA MET A 65 -10.04 -21.41 3.99
C MET A 65 -8.57 -21.78 3.75
N SER A 66 -8.15 -22.94 4.27
CA SER A 66 -6.79 -23.46 4.10
C SER A 66 -6.37 -23.59 2.63
N SER A 67 -7.30 -23.85 1.69
CA SER A 67 -6.99 -23.87 0.26
C SER A 67 -6.52 -22.52 -0.29
N LYS A 68 -7.15 -21.40 0.14
CA LYS A 68 -6.71 -20.04 -0.23
C LYS A 68 -5.36 -19.73 0.42
N VAL A 69 -5.20 -20.05 1.70
CA VAL A 69 -3.96 -19.84 2.46
C VAL A 69 -2.80 -20.60 1.81
N ARG A 70 -3.02 -21.87 1.46
CA ARG A 70 -2.02 -22.70 0.77
C ARG A 70 -1.69 -22.18 -0.64
N ALA A 71 -2.68 -21.68 -1.38
CA ALA A 71 -2.45 -21.10 -2.71
C ALA A 71 -1.53 -19.88 -2.62
N ILE A 72 -1.69 -19.03 -1.60
CA ILE A 72 -0.81 -17.88 -1.35
C ILE A 72 0.66 -18.34 -1.19
N LYS A 73 0.87 -19.41 -0.41
CA LYS A 73 2.21 -20.01 -0.26
C LYS A 73 2.77 -20.55 -1.59
N GLN A 74 1.94 -21.19 -2.41
CA GLN A 74 2.33 -21.70 -3.73
C GLN A 74 2.74 -20.58 -4.70
N PHE A 75 2.18 -19.38 -4.58
CA PHE A 75 2.61 -18.20 -5.34
C PHE A 75 3.87 -17.53 -4.78
N GLY A 76 4.49 -18.14 -3.77
CA GLY A 76 5.79 -17.72 -3.23
C GLY A 76 5.72 -16.59 -2.22
N ALA A 77 4.57 -16.32 -1.61
CA ALA A 77 4.48 -15.45 -0.45
C ALA A 77 4.83 -16.23 0.81
N ASP A 78 5.65 -15.65 1.67
CA ASP A 78 5.98 -16.17 3.00
C ASP A 78 5.26 -15.40 4.11
N TYR A 79 4.73 -14.25 3.76
CA TYR A 79 4.12 -13.31 4.69
C TYR A 79 2.71 -12.92 4.25
N VAL A 80 1.86 -12.64 5.22
CA VAL A 80 0.49 -12.18 4.98
C VAL A 80 0.16 -10.95 5.84
N HIS A 81 -0.67 -10.09 5.25
CA HIS A 81 -1.44 -9.06 5.92
C HIS A 81 -2.82 -9.65 6.23
N MET A 82 -3.28 -9.58 7.47
CA MET A 82 -4.51 -10.23 7.90
C MET A 82 -5.57 -9.23 8.34
N ASP A 83 -6.79 -9.39 7.85
CA ASP A 83 -7.94 -8.75 8.48
C ASP A 83 -8.24 -9.49 9.79
N ALA A 84 -8.04 -8.80 10.91
CA ALA A 84 -8.19 -9.38 12.24
C ALA A 84 -9.67 -9.54 12.64
N PRO A 85 -9.99 -10.46 13.59
CA PRO A 85 -11.32 -10.53 14.16
C PRO A 85 -11.66 -9.24 14.93
N ALA A 86 -12.96 -9.02 15.19
CA ALA A 86 -13.40 -7.92 16.03
C ALA A 86 -12.83 -8.01 17.45
N LEU A 87 -12.56 -6.85 18.04
CA LEU A 87 -12.18 -6.72 19.45
C LEU A 87 -13.36 -7.03 20.38
N PRO A 88 -13.14 -7.43 21.64
CA PRO A 88 -11.85 -7.74 22.27
C PRO A 88 -11.29 -9.13 21.90
N TRP A 89 -10.00 -9.32 22.14
CA TRP A 89 -9.30 -10.59 21.90
C TRP A 89 -8.88 -11.29 23.18
N THR A 90 -8.59 -12.61 23.05
CA THR A 90 -7.78 -13.36 23.99
C THR A 90 -6.49 -13.84 23.34
N VAL A 91 -5.46 -14.11 24.14
CA VAL A 91 -4.18 -14.62 23.63
C VAL A 91 -4.38 -15.93 22.88
N GLU A 92 -5.20 -16.84 23.46
CA GLU A 92 -5.45 -18.17 22.91
C GLU A 92 -6.11 -18.09 21.53
N LYS A 93 -7.08 -17.16 21.36
CA LYS A 93 -7.77 -16.97 20.08
C LYS A 93 -6.80 -16.50 18.99
N ILE A 94 -5.97 -15.50 19.27
CA ILE A 94 -5.03 -14.97 18.28
C ILE A 94 -3.88 -15.95 18.04
N GLN A 95 -3.38 -16.63 19.08
CA GLN A 95 -2.36 -17.67 18.94
C GLN A 95 -2.84 -18.81 18.04
N ALA A 96 -4.06 -19.30 18.21
CA ALA A 96 -4.63 -20.34 17.35
C ALA A 96 -4.70 -19.92 15.87
N ILE A 97 -4.99 -18.63 15.59
CA ILE A 97 -4.96 -18.09 14.24
C ILE A 97 -3.52 -18.09 13.71
N VAL A 98 -2.55 -17.59 14.47
CA VAL A 98 -1.13 -17.59 14.09
C VAL A 98 -0.63 -18.99 13.79
N ASP A 99 -0.95 -19.96 14.65
CA ASP A 99 -0.51 -21.36 14.50
C ASP A 99 -1.09 -21.99 13.22
N ARG A 100 -2.36 -21.69 12.91
CA ARG A 100 -3.00 -22.14 11.67
C ARG A 100 -2.28 -21.63 10.41
N PHE A 101 -1.92 -20.35 10.35
CA PHE A 101 -1.18 -19.80 9.21
C PHE A 101 0.25 -20.37 9.15
N LYS A 102 0.88 -20.51 10.31
CA LYS A 102 2.21 -21.10 10.42
C LYS A 102 2.25 -22.57 9.95
N ALA A 103 1.20 -23.34 10.22
CA ALA A 103 1.07 -24.71 9.72
C ALA A 103 1.04 -24.82 8.19
N GLU A 104 0.58 -23.77 7.50
CA GLU A 104 0.62 -23.65 6.03
C GLU A 104 1.91 -22.95 5.53
N GLY A 105 2.88 -22.68 6.40
CA GLY A 105 4.16 -22.05 6.07
C GLY A 105 4.10 -20.55 5.85
N LEU A 106 3.08 -19.86 6.39
CA LEU A 106 2.90 -18.42 6.29
C LEU A 106 3.10 -17.74 7.65
N SER A 107 3.67 -16.55 7.64
CA SER A 107 3.81 -15.70 8.83
C SER A 107 2.91 -14.47 8.70
N ILE A 108 2.10 -14.20 9.72
CA ILE A 108 1.33 -12.95 9.81
C ILE A 108 2.32 -11.85 10.24
N ILE A 109 2.56 -10.88 9.36
CA ILE A 109 3.49 -9.77 9.64
C ILE A 109 2.77 -8.45 9.94
N ASN A 110 1.52 -8.36 9.57
CA ASN A 110 0.64 -7.23 9.85
C ASN A 110 -0.80 -7.73 10.03
N HIS A 111 -1.55 -7.10 10.91
CA HIS A 111 -2.99 -7.29 10.93
C HIS A 111 -3.73 -5.96 11.11
N ARG A 112 -4.86 -5.86 10.42
CA ARG A 112 -5.70 -4.68 10.44
C ARG A 112 -6.81 -4.83 11.46
N ILE A 113 -6.98 -3.81 12.32
CA ILE A 113 -8.10 -3.69 13.25
C ILE A 113 -9.06 -2.60 12.80
N VAL A 114 -10.31 -2.73 13.22
CA VAL A 114 -11.34 -1.70 13.05
C VAL A 114 -11.57 -1.03 14.41
N LEU A 115 -11.40 0.30 14.44
CA LEU A 115 -11.65 1.07 15.66
C LEU A 115 -13.14 1.30 15.87
N PRO A 116 -13.66 1.16 17.11
CA PRO A 116 -15.04 1.49 17.46
C PRO A 116 -15.37 2.98 17.24
N PRO A 117 -16.63 3.32 16.89
CA PRO A 117 -17.08 4.71 16.76
C PRO A 117 -16.88 5.56 18.02
N SER A 118 -16.94 4.95 19.21
CA SER A 118 -16.68 5.63 20.49
C SER A 118 -15.32 6.32 20.53
N ILE A 119 -14.28 5.69 19.96
CA ILE A 119 -12.92 6.27 19.86
C ILE A 119 -12.90 7.39 18.83
N LEU A 120 -13.50 7.18 17.66
CA LEU A 120 -13.48 8.12 16.54
C LEU A 120 -14.22 9.42 16.83
N HIS A 121 -15.36 9.31 17.56
CA HIS A 121 -16.28 10.42 17.80
C HIS A 121 -16.35 10.87 19.28
N ASN A 122 -15.46 10.38 20.14
CA ASN A 122 -15.45 10.71 21.56
C ASN A 122 -16.80 10.43 22.27
N MET A 123 -17.33 9.21 22.05
CA MET A 123 -18.61 8.81 22.60
C MET A 123 -18.45 8.05 23.93
N ALA A 124 -19.56 7.79 24.61
CA ALA A 124 -19.57 6.93 25.81
C ALA A 124 -18.94 5.55 25.52
N GLY A 125 -18.17 5.03 26.46
CA GLY A 125 -17.41 3.78 26.31
C GLY A 125 -16.04 3.94 25.65
N ARG A 126 -15.63 5.15 25.22
CA ARG A 126 -14.34 5.39 24.57
C ARG A 126 -13.15 4.80 25.33
N ASP A 127 -13.07 5.03 26.62
CA ASP A 127 -11.91 4.63 27.42
C ASP A 127 -11.83 3.11 27.61
N GLU A 128 -12.98 2.42 27.67
CA GLU A 128 -13.03 0.97 27.64
C GLU A 128 -12.60 0.40 26.29
N ASP A 129 -13.06 0.99 25.20
CA ASP A 129 -12.65 0.60 23.85
C ASP A 129 -11.16 0.87 23.61
N ILE A 130 -10.59 1.98 24.12
CA ILE A 130 -9.14 2.24 24.10
C ILE A 130 -8.41 1.16 24.89
N LYS A 131 -8.93 0.74 26.05
CA LYS A 131 -8.36 -0.37 26.82
C LYS A 131 -8.37 -1.67 26.03
N ASN A 132 -9.44 -1.97 25.31
CA ASN A 132 -9.52 -3.14 24.43
C ASN A 132 -8.45 -3.09 23.32
N VAL A 133 -8.18 -1.91 22.75
CA VAL A 133 -7.09 -1.71 21.78
C VAL A 133 -5.72 -1.91 22.45
N GLN A 134 -5.51 -1.38 23.65
CA GLN A 134 -4.26 -1.61 24.39
C GLN A 134 -4.02 -3.09 24.69
N ASP A 135 -5.06 -3.82 25.06
CA ASP A 135 -4.97 -5.27 25.28
C ASP A 135 -4.69 -6.01 23.97
N ALA A 136 -5.30 -5.60 22.86
CA ALA A 136 -4.98 -6.12 21.53
C ALA A 136 -3.52 -5.90 21.15
N ILE A 137 -2.97 -4.73 21.44
CA ILE A 137 -1.54 -4.42 21.20
C ILE A 137 -0.64 -5.36 22.02
N ARG A 138 -0.94 -5.58 23.30
CA ARG A 138 -0.18 -6.51 24.16
C ARG A 138 -0.24 -7.95 23.63
N ILE A 139 -1.43 -8.38 23.21
CA ILE A 139 -1.63 -9.71 22.61
C ILE A 139 -0.83 -9.84 21.32
N THR A 140 -0.87 -8.83 20.45
CA THR A 140 -0.11 -8.76 19.20
C THR A 140 1.38 -8.96 19.42
N GLY A 141 1.96 -8.24 20.39
CA GLY A 141 3.37 -8.39 20.75
C GLY A 141 3.67 -9.78 21.32
N LYS A 142 2.79 -10.32 22.16
CA LYS A 142 2.95 -11.64 22.77
C LYS A 142 2.95 -12.77 21.74
N VAL A 143 2.12 -12.69 20.70
CA VAL A 143 2.07 -13.71 19.64
C VAL A 143 3.10 -13.47 18.51
N GLY A 144 3.89 -12.39 18.61
CA GLY A 144 5.00 -12.11 17.69
C GLY A 144 4.61 -11.45 16.37
N ILE A 145 3.43 -10.83 16.26
CA ILE A 145 3.06 -10.02 15.10
C ILE A 145 3.63 -8.60 15.28
N PRO A 146 4.44 -8.07 14.34
CA PRO A 146 5.14 -6.81 14.56
C PRO A 146 4.31 -5.55 14.31
N VAL A 147 3.19 -5.62 13.56
CA VAL A 147 2.46 -4.45 13.09
C VAL A 147 0.96 -4.59 13.28
N ILE A 148 0.32 -3.51 13.75
CA ILE A 148 -1.13 -3.31 13.69
C ILE A 148 -1.42 -2.14 12.75
N GLU A 149 -2.20 -2.39 11.71
CA GLU A 149 -2.77 -1.36 10.86
C GLU A 149 -4.17 -0.95 11.35
N TYR A 150 -4.49 0.33 11.23
CA TYR A 150 -5.80 0.87 11.59
C TYR A 150 -6.13 2.13 10.79
N ASN A 151 -7.41 2.46 10.71
CA ASN A 151 -7.90 3.71 10.14
C ASN A 151 -8.46 4.61 11.25
N PHE A 152 -8.38 5.93 11.04
CA PHE A 152 -9.00 6.91 11.92
C PHE A 152 -9.88 7.85 11.10
N TYR A 153 -11.01 7.31 10.58
CA TYR A 153 -11.99 8.07 9.81
C TYR A 153 -13.16 8.46 10.70
N SER A 154 -13.49 9.75 10.80
CA SER A 154 -14.78 10.16 11.40
C SER A 154 -15.93 9.68 10.53
N HIS A 155 -15.86 9.93 9.22
CA HIS A 155 -16.78 9.35 8.25
C HIS A 155 -15.95 8.80 7.07
N ARG A 156 -16.00 7.50 6.85
CA ARG A 156 -15.37 6.92 5.67
C ARG A 156 -16.20 7.26 4.44
N LEU A 157 -15.60 7.97 3.51
CA LEU A 157 -16.19 8.21 2.22
C LEU A 157 -16.08 6.96 1.35
N ARG A 158 -17.21 6.54 0.81
CA ARG A 158 -17.28 5.43 -0.15
C ARG A 158 -17.93 5.88 -1.46
N GLU A 159 -18.67 6.91 -1.42
CA GLU A 159 -19.33 7.54 -2.56
C GLU A 159 -18.29 8.26 -3.42
N GLY A 160 -18.60 8.43 -4.70
CA GLY A 160 -17.70 9.04 -5.68
C GLY A 160 -16.86 8.02 -6.46
N TYR A 161 -16.78 6.77 -6.01
CA TYR A 161 -16.16 5.70 -6.77
C TYR A 161 -17.07 5.18 -7.89
N TYR A 162 -16.48 4.89 -9.04
CA TYR A 162 -17.15 4.30 -10.19
C TYR A 162 -16.19 3.43 -11.00
N ASN A 163 -16.77 2.52 -11.80
CA ASN A 163 -15.97 1.71 -12.70
C ASN A 163 -15.65 2.49 -13.99
N SER A 164 -14.41 2.48 -14.40
CA SER A 164 -13.94 2.98 -15.68
C SER A 164 -13.26 1.89 -16.50
N VAL A 165 -13.06 2.14 -17.79
CA VAL A 165 -12.45 1.18 -18.70
C VAL A 165 -10.94 1.41 -18.76
N GLY A 166 -10.20 0.38 -18.41
CA GLY A 166 -8.74 0.36 -18.44
C GLY A 166 -8.16 -0.47 -19.59
N ARG A 167 -6.91 -0.86 -19.44
CA ARG A 167 -6.15 -1.67 -20.39
C ARG A 167 -6.86 -2.98 -20.71
N GLY A 168 -7.07 -3.26 -22.00
CA GLY A 168 -7.74 -4.50 -22.45
C GLY A 168 -9.17 -4.66 -21.95
N ASN A 169 -9.87 -3.57 -21.73
CA ASN A 169 -11.20 -3.50 -21.12
C ASN A 169 -11.26 -4.02 -19.67
N ALA A 170 -10.13 -4.01 -18.96
CA ALA A 170 -10.12 -4.26 -17.54
C ALA A 170 -10.93 -3.16 -16.80
N ARG A 171 -11.58 -3.55 -15.72
CA ARG A 171 -12.33 -2.63 -14.87
C ARG A 171 -11.37 -1.90 -13.94
N TYR A 172 -11.16 -0.60 -14.19
CA TYR A 172 -10.44 0.26 -13.26
C TYR A 172 -11.41 0.89 -12.27
N LEU A 173 -10.97 1.08 -11.03
CA LEU A 173 -11.71 1.85 -10.04
C LEU A 173 -11.28 3.30 -10.15
N SER A 174 -12.25 4.19 -10.40
CA SER A 174 -12.03 5.63 -10.49
C SER A 174 -12.81 6.33 -9.39
N PHE A 175 -12.29 7.45 -8.93
CA PHE A 175 -12.92 8.32 -7.95
C PHE A 175 -13.12 9.72 -8.54
N ASP A 176 -14.30 10.30 -8.30
CA ASP A 176 -14.58 11.70 -8.59
C ASP A 176 -15.51 12.26 -7.51
N TYR A 177 -14.98 13.16 -6.69
CA TYR A 177 -15.67 13.75 -5.55
C TYR A 177 -16.92 14.54 -5.94
N ASN A 178 -16.93 15.09 -7.17
CA ASN A 178 -18.00 15.94 -7.67
C ASN A 178 -18.93 15.23 -8.67
N ARG A 179 -18.64 13.96 -8.99
CA ARG A 179 -19.49 13.18 -9.88
C ARG A 179 -20.79 12.82 -9.17
N LYS A 180 -21.91 13.11 -9.82
CA LYS A 180 -23.23 12.67 -9.34
C LYS A 180 -23.34 11.15 -9.43
N MET A 181 -23.84 10.56 -8.39
CA MET A 181 -23.99 9.12 -8.20
C MET A 181 -25.44 8.78 -7.85
N PRO A 182 -25.91 7.55 -8.08
CA PRO A 182 -27.19 7.08 -7.57
C PRO A 182 -27.28 7.21 -6.04
N ASN A 183 -28.49 7.10 -5.50
CA ASN A 183 -28.75 7.22 -4.06
C ASN A 183 -27.86 6.26 -3.26
N PRO A 184 -27.11 6.73 -2.20
CA PRO A 184 -26.27 5.88 -1.35
C PRO A 184 -27.01 4.76 -0.65
N ALA A 185 -28.33 4.92 -0.38
CA ALA A 185 -29.13 3.84 0.20
C ALA A 185 -29.19 2.60 -0.70
N ASP A 186 -28.95 2.78 -2.02
CA ASP A 186 -28.94 1.71 -3.02
C ASP A 186 -27.52 1.18 -3.29
N ASN A 187 -26.55 1.56 -2.47
CA ASN A 187 -25.13 1.31 -2.69
C ASN A 187 -24.77 -0.17 -2.58
N ASN A 188 -24.87 -0.86 -3.69
CA ASN A 188 -24.09 -2.07 -3.91
C ASN A 188 -22.77 -1.70 -4.58
N TRP A 189 -21.72 -1.49 -3.78
CA TRP A 189 -20.37 -1.16 -4.21
C TRP A 189 -19.81 -2.03 -5.32
N ASN A 190 -20.26 -3.30 -5.39
CA ASN A 190 -19.76 -4.32 -6.30
C ASN A 190 -20.49 -4.33 -7.63
N GLU A 191 -21.59 -3.55 -7.76
CA GLU A 191 -22.32 -3.47 -9.02
C GLU A 191 -21.65 -2.47 -9.97
N PRO A 192 -21.55 -2.79 -11.27
CA PRO A 192 -21.16 -1.82 -12.28
C PRO A 192 -22.15 -0.66 -12.25
N HIS A 193 -21.69 0.55 -12.03
CA HIS A 193 -22.56 1.74 -12.06
C HIS A 193 -22.80 2.15 -13.53
N ASP A 194 -23.38 1.26 -14.32
CA ASP A 194 -23.83 1.54 -15.69
C ASP A 194 -25.19 2.26 -15.74
N ARG A 195 -25.62 2.86 -14.60
CA ARG A 195 -26.84 3.64 -14.58
C ARG A 195 -26.68 4.92 -15.37
N LYS A 196 -27.71 5.27 -16.13
CA LYS A 196 -27.74 6.47 -16.99
C LYS A 196 -27.55 7.72 -16.14
N ALA A 197 -26.90 8.75 -16.69
CA ALA A 197 -26.61 10.00 -16.00
C ALA A 197 -27.85 10.66 -15.35
N ASP A 198 -29.04 10.40 -15.92
CA ASP A 198 -30.33 10.93 -15.47
C ASP A 198 -30.83 10.34 -14.13
N GLU A 199 -30.23 9.25 -13.66
CA GLU A 199 -30.59 8.58 -12.39
C GLU A 199 -29.69 9.03 -11.22
N MET A 200 -28.78 9.99 -11.46
CA MET A 200 -27.78 10.41 -10.47
C MET A 200 -28.30 11.53 -9.58
N ALA A 201 -28.51 11.22 -8.29
CA ALA A 201 -29.14 12.14 -7.35
C ALA A 201 -28.19 13.18 -6.72
N PHE A 202 -26.93 12.80 -6.39
CA PHE A 202 -25.98 13.70 -5.69
C PHE A 202 -24.52 13.26 -5.90
N ALA A 203 -23.62 14.20 -5.61
CA ALA A 203 -22.18 13.96 -5.55
C ALA A 203 -21.72 13.67 -4.11
N ALA A 204 -20.56 13.01 -3.98
CA ALA A 204 -19.94 12.78 -2.68
C ALA A 204 -19.69 14.09 -1.91
N SER A 205 -19.38 15.18 -2.63
CA SER A 205 -19.19 16.53 -2.09
C SER A 205 -20.46 17.15 -1.50
N GLU A 206 -21.64 16.67 -1.89
CA GLU A 206 -22.96 17.18 -1.42
C GLU A 206 -23.46 16.46 -0.17
N LEU A 207 -22.85 15.31 0.19
CA LEU A 207 -23.27 14.49 1.32
C LEU A 207 -23.08 15.24 2.66
N LYS A 208 -24.02 15.01 3.57
CA LYS A 208 -24.01 15.58 4.92
C LYS A 208 -24.01 14.45 5.96
N ALA A 209 -23.44 14.77 7.10
CA ALA A 209 -23.59 13.96 8.31
C ALA A 209 -25.05 13.96 8.76
N THR A 210 -25.43 12.97 9.55
CA THR A 210 -26.75 12.86 10.17
C THR A 210 -26.72 13.36 11.61
N ALA A 211 -27.90 13.53 12.20
CA ALA A 211 -27.98 13.86 13.64
C ALA A 211 -27.44 12.72 14.53
N ALA A 212 -27.53 11.46 14.06
CA ALA A 212 -27.02 10.30 14.79
C ALA A 212 -25.49 10.15 14.65
N GLU A 213 -24.93 10.63 13.53
CA GLU A 213 -23.49 10.63 13.25
C GLU A 213 -23.11 12.05 12.81
N PRO A 214 -22.90 13.00 13.74
CA PRO A 214 -22.61 14.38 13.43
C PRO A 214 -21.24 14.55 12.80
N ALA A 215 -21.09 15.60 11.99
CA ALA A 215 -19.82 15.94 11.38
C ALA A 215 -18.77 16.28 12.46
N THR A 216 -17.55 15.80 12.25
CA THR A 216 -16.40 16.06 13.12
C THR A 216 -15.57 17.19 12.53
N SER A 217 -15.36 18.28 13.29
CA SER A 217 -14.47 19.36 12.88
C SER A 217 -12.99 18.88 12.87
N GLU A 218 -12.12 19.64 12.22
CA GLU A 218 -10.69 19.35 12.23
C GLU A 218 -10.12 19.40 13.65
N GLU A 219 -10.56 20.35 14.47
CA GLU A 219 -10.14 20.48 15.86
C GLU A 219 -10.53 19.24 16.67
N GLN A 220 -11.79 18.84 16.61
CA GLN A 220 -12.28 17.61 17.27
C GLN A 220 -11.54 16.36 16.80
N PHE A 221 -11.24 16.26 15.49
CA PHE A 221 -10.44 15.16 14.98
C PHE A 221 -9.06 15.11 15.67
N TRP A 222 -8.37 16.27 15.76
CA TRP A 222 -7.05 16.33 16.38
C TRP A 222 -7.10 16.06 17.88
N GLU A 223 -8.13 16.49 18.57
CA GLU A 223 -8.34 16.15 20.00
C GLU A 223 -8.52 14.63 20.18
N ASN A 224 -9.43 14.02 19.39
CA ASN A 224 -9.75 12.60 19.50
C ASN A 224 -8.53 11.72 19.20
N ILE A 225 -7.82 11.98 18.09
CA ILE A 225 -6.66 11.16 17.71
C ILE A 225 -5.47 11.40 18.66
N THR A 226 -5.30 12.62 19.19
CA THR A 226 -4.26 12.91 20.18
C THR A 226 -4.49 12.13 21.46
N TYR A 227 -5.73 12.12 21.97
CA TYR A 227 -6.08 11.34 23.15
C TYR A 227 -5.81 9.85 22.94
N PHE A 228 -6.25 9.33 21.81
CA PHE A 228 -6.05 7.94 21.44
C PHE A 228 -4.56 7.57 21.35
N LEU A 229 -3.77 8.32 20.58
CA LEU A 229 -2.36 8.01 20.38
C LEU A 229 -1.53 8.09 21.68
N LYS A 230 -1.80 9.07 22.53
CA LYS A 230 -1.13 9.18 23.83
C LYS A 230 -1.43 7.99 24.75
N ALA A 231 -2.60 7.37 24.60
CA ALA A 231 -2.97 6.18 25.36
C ALA A 231 -2.35 4.89 24.80
N ILE A 232 -2.25 4.73 23.47
CA ILE A 232 -1.86 3.44 22.87
C ILE A 232 -0.38 3.33 22.52
N ILE A 233 0.29 4.43 22.14
CA ILE A 233 1.68 4.36 21.66
C ILE A 233 2.66 3.89 22.74
N PRO A 234 2.60 4.32 24.01
CA PRO A 234 3.45 3.76 25.06
C PRO A 234 3.26 2.25 25.24
N VAL A 235 2.04 1.73 25.07
CA VAL A 235 1.76 0.30 25.13
C VAL A 235 2.35 -0.43 23.93
N ALA A 236 2.28 0.17 22.74
CA ALA A 236 2.89 -0.38 21.53
C ALA A 236 4.41 -0.48 21.64
N GLU A 237 5.08 0.54 22.20
CA GLU A 237 6.52 0.52 22.49
C GLU A 237 6.89 -0.64 23.44
N GLN A 238 6.19 -0.73 24.57
CA GLN A 238 6.42 -1.78 25.57
C GLN A 238 6.19 -3.18 25.01
N SER A 239 5.28 -3.32 24.04
CA SER A 239 4.93 -4.58 23.40
C SER A 239 5.76 -4.89 22.16
N ASN A 240 6.69 -4.00 21.77
CA ASN A 240 7.46 -4.08 20.51
C ASN A 240 6.56 -4.21 19.27
N VAL A 241 5.44 -3.48 19.26
CA VAL A 241 4.47 -3.43 18.17
C VAL A 241 4.52 -2.06 17.50
N LYS A 242 4.40 -2.04 16.18
CA LYS A 242 4.29 -0.82 15.37
C LYS A 242 2.81 -0.56 15.06
N MET A 243 2.36 0.66 15.32
CA MET A 243 1.04 1.12 14.91
C MET A 243 1.17 1.79 13.54
N ALA A 244 0.35 1.36 12.57
CA ALA A 244 0.38 1.86 11.21
C ALA A 244 -0.98 2.49 10.88
N LEU A 245 -1.09 3.82 10.97
CA LEU A 245 -2.30 4.52 10.57
C LEU A 245 -2.35 4.60 9.04
N HIS A 246 -3.44 4.10 8.45
CA HIS A 246 -3.70 4.26 7.04
C HIS A 246 -4.21 5.68 6.74
N PRO A 247 -3.69 6.38 5.71
CA PRO A 247 -4.18 7.69 5.33
C PRO A 247 -5.65 7.66 4.88
N ASN A 248 -6.28 8.84 4.73
CA ASN A 248 -7.61 8.90 4.14
C ASN A 248 -7.56 8.45 2.67
N ASP A 249 -8.34 7.44 2.35
CA ASP A 249 -8.56 6.95 1.00
C ASP A 249 -10.07 6.68 0.78
N PRO A 250 -10.70 7.48 -0.06
CA PRO A 250 -10.19 8.62 -0.84
C PRO A 250 -9.86 9.83 0.04
N PRO A 251 -8.98 10.77 -0.44
CA PRO A 251 -8.48 11.89 0.36
C PRO A 251 -9.18 13.25 0.12
N PRO A 252 -10.47 13.39 -0.23
CA PRO A 252 -11.07 14.72 -0.41
C PRO A 252 -11.03 15.51 0.89
N PRO A 253 -11.18 16.86 0.84
CA PRO A 253 -11.05 17.70 2.02
C PRO A 253 -12.09 17.37 3.10
N LEU A 254 -13.29 16.96 2.70
CA LEU A 254 -14.40 16.65 3.59
C LEU A 254 -15.05 15.32 3.22
N SER A 255 -15.53 14.61 4.23
CA SER A 255 -16.44 13.48 4.08
C SER A 255 -17.69 13.72 4.93
N ARG A 256 -18.86 13.86 4.31
CA ARG A 256 -20.12 14.17 4.99
C ARG A 256 -20.02 15.39 5.92
N GLY A 257 -19.21 16.38 5.55
CA GLY A 257 -18.91 17.56 6.34
C GLY A 257 -17.81 17.38 7.40
N SER A 258 -17.34 16.16 7.66
CA SER A 258 -16.21 15.91 8.54
C SER A 258 -14.89 16.19 7.85
N ALA A 259 -13.97 16.84 8.55
CA ALA A 259 -12.63 17.07 8.08
C ALA A 259 -11.85 15.76 7.90
N GLN A 260 -10.98 15.71 6.90
CA GLN A 260 -10.12 14.57 6.60
C GLN A 260 -8.62 14.95 6.66
N PRO A 261 -8.06 15.24 7.86
CA PRO A 261 -6.66 15.68 8.00
C PRO A 261 -5.65 14.67 7.46
N MET A 262 -5.97 13.37 7.55
CA MET A 262 -5.11 12.30 7.01
C MET A 262 -5.11 12.21 5.47
N GLY A 263 -5.87 13.06 4.79
CA GLY A 263 -5.81 13.32 3.35
C GLY A 263 -4.80 14.42 2.97
N SER A 264 -3.77 14.66 3.79
CA SER A 264 -2.72 15.64 3.48
C SER A 264 -1.39 15.28 4.14
N PHE A 265 -0.30 15.59 3.48
CA PHE A 265 1.04 15.35 4.04
C PHE A 265 1.32 16.23 5.27
N ALA A 266 0.74 17.43 5.34
CA ALA A 266 0.80 18.26 6.53
C ALA A 266 0.14 17.57 7.73
N GLY A 267 -1.02 16.93 7.52
CA GLY A 267 -1.69 16.13 8.55
C GLY A 267 -0.85 14.94 9.00
N TRP A 268 -0.19 14.24 8.08
CA TRP A 268 0.70 13.11 8.43
C TRP A 268 1.88 13.57 9.30
N LYS A 269 2.51 14.70 8.95
CA LYS A 269 3.58 15.28 9.79
C LYS A 269 3.09 15.65 11.18
N LYS A 270 1.90 16.24 11.30
CA LYS A 270 1.30 16.58 12.59
C LYS A 270 0.97 15.33 13.41
N LEU A 271 0.41 14.28 12.80
CA LEU A 271 0.16 13.00 13.45
C LEU A 271 1.42 12.42 14.09
N LEU A 272 2.51 12.35 13.32
CA LEU A 272 3.77 11.78 13.79
C LEU A 272 4.40 12.57 14.94
N ALA A 273 4.11 13.86 15.04
CA ALA A 273 4.58 14.73 16.10
C ALA A 273 3.77 14.61 17.41
N ILE A 274 2.57 14.02 17.41
CA ILE A 274 1.73 13.86 18.62
C ILE A 274 2.46 13.01 19.66
N VAL A 275 3.05 11.90 19.24
CA VAL A 275 3.95 11.07 20.04
C VAL A 275 5.14 10.74 19.15
N ASP A 276 6.30 11.32 19.45
CA ASP A 276 7.52 11.15 18.66
C ASP A 276 8.16 9.79 18.95
N SER A 277 7.61 8.75 18.36
CA SER A 277 8.01 7.36 18.55
C SER A 277 7.99 6.58 17.24
N PRO A 278 8.97 5.71 16.98
CA PRO A 278 8.90 4.75 15.87
C PRO A 278 7.71 3.79 15.94
N ALA A 279 7.07 3.63 17.10
CA ALA A 279 5.83 2.87 17.23
C ALA A 279 4.62 3.64 16.67
N ASN A 280 4.66 4.98 16.61
CA ASN A 280 3.69 5.84 15.97
C ASN A 280 4.10 6.10 14.52
N GLY A 281 3.60 5.33 13.60
CA GLY A 281 3.90 5.46 12.18
C GLY A 281 2.65 5.30 11.32
N MET A 282 2.88 5.20 10.03
CA MET A 282 1.79 5.10 9.06
C MET A 282 1.94 3.87 8.17
N THR A 283 0.82 3.43 7.63
CA THR A 283 0.81 2.75 6.35
C THR A 283 1.15 3.79 5.30
N PHE A 284 2.34 3.68 4.71
CA PHE A 284 2.68 4.51 3.56
C PHE A 284 2.00 3.93 2.33
N ASP A 285 1.12 4.71 1.72
CA ASP A 285 0.44 4.37 0.48
C ASP A 285 0.93 5.28 -0.64
N CYS A 286 1.64 4.72 -1.62
CA CYS A 286 2.21 5.51 -2.71
C CYS A 286 1.14 6.01 -3.69
N GLY A 287 -0.01 5.34 -3.78
CA GLY A 287 -1.18 5.82 -4.50
C GLY A 287 -1.77 7.06 -3.81
N VAL A 288 -2.11 6.96 -2.51
CA VAL A 288 -2.65 8.10 -1.75
C VAL A 288 -1.68 9.29 -1.73
N SER A 289 -0.37 9.04 -1.60
CA SER A 289 0.62 10.13 -1.68
C SER A 289 0.52 10.91 -2.98
N THR A 290 0.25 10.21 -4.09
CA THR A 290 0.05 10.82 -5.41
C THR A 290 -1.35 11.46 -5.51
N GLU A 291 -2.39 10.83 -4.98
CA GLU A 291 -3.77 11.34 -4.97
C GLU A 291 -3.88 12.68 -4.27
N ILE A 292 -3.12 12.90 -3.20
CA ILE A 292 -3.09 14.19 -2.50
C ILE A 292 -2.25 15.26 -3.22
N GLY A 293 -1.60 14.90 -4.34
CA GLY A 293 -0.81 15.81 -5.16
C GLY A 293 0.66 15.92 -4.76
N GLU A 294 1.15 15.03 -3.92
CA GLU A 294 2.55 15.01 -3.48
C GLU A 294 3.42 14.11 -4.38
N ASN A 295 4.72 14.33 -4.34
CA ASN A 295 5.68 13.40 -4.91
C ASN A 295 5.85 12.19 -3.97
N ALA A 296 5.32 11.03 -4.36
CA ALA A 296 5.35 9.83 -3.52
C ALA A 296 6.77 9.44 -3.07
N ILE A 297 7.81 9.67 -3.90
CA ILE A 297 9.20 9.33 -3.54
C ILE A 297 9.74 10.27 -2.46
N GLU A 298 9.45 11.56 -2.55
CA GLU A 298 9.90 12.54 -1.56
C GLU A 298 9.21 12.32 -0.22
N VAL A 299 7.90 12.02 -0.23
CA VAL A 299 7.16 11.68 0.99
C VAL A 299 7.69 10.38 1.60
N LEU A 300 7.93 9.36 0.77
CA LEU A 300 8.52 8.09 1.20
C LEU A 300 9.88 8.30 1.87
N HIS A 301 10.77 9.06 1.22
CA HIS A 301 12.08 9.40 1.77
C HIS A 301 11.97 10.11 3.13
N TYR A 302 11.07 11.10 3.24
CA TYR A 302 10.82 11.81 4.50
C TYR A 302 10.39 10.87 5.63
N MET A 303 9.49 9.94 5.34
CA MET A 303 8.95 8.99 6.30
C MET A 303 9.99 7.91 6.68
N ALA A 304 10.71 7.39 5.69
CA ALA A 304 11.76 6.39 5.85
C ALA A 304 12.92 6.90 6.71
N ALA A 305 13.41 8.13 6.44
CA ALA A 305 14.48 8.76 7.21
C ALA A 305 14.14 8.93 8.70
N ARG A 306 12.85 8.88 9.05
CA ARG A 306 12.34 9.00 10.43
C ARG A 306 11.90 7.67 11.04
N ASN A 307 12.05 6.55 10.28
CA ASN A 307 11.56 5.23 10.68
C ASN A 307 10.06 5.24 11.03
N ARG A 308 9.24 5.86 10.15
CA ARG A 308 7.80 6.04 10.34
C ARG A 308 6.93 5.27 9.34
N ILE A 309 7.54 4.44 8.50
CA ILE A 309 6.81 3.53 7.62
C ILE A 309 6.65 2.22 8.37
N ASN A 310 5.47 1.99 8.92
CA ASN A 310 5.17 0.78 9.69
C ASN A 310 4.48 -0.30 8.85
N HIS A 311 3.82 0.10 7.77
CA HIS A 311 3.31 -0.77 6.71
C HIS A 311 3.40 -0.06 5.36
N MET A 312 3.29 -0.81 4.26
CA MET A 312 3.40 -0.26 2.91
C MET A 312 2.31 -0.81 2.00
N HIS A 313 1.55 0.10 1.39
CA HIS A 313 0.66 -0.19 0.26
C HIS A 313 1.32 0.21 -1.05
N PHE A 314 1.53 -0.80 -1.91
CA PHE A 314 2.27 -0.68 -3.16
C PHE A 314 1.31 -0.71 -4.33
N ARG A 315 0.67 0.43 -4.61
CA ARG A 315 -0.31 0.60 -5.69
C ARG A 315 -0.04 1.84 -6.52
N ASN A 316 -0.64 1.93 -7.69
CA ASN A 316 -0.40 3.02 -8.62
C ASN A 316 -1.71 3.65 -9.10
N VAL A 317 -1.65 4.94 -9.41
CA VAL A 317 -2.81 5.75 -9.77
C VAL A 317 -2.49 6.70 -10.92
N LYS A 318 -3.54 7.19 -11.58
CA LYS A 318 -3.50 8.37 -12.46
C LYS A 318 -4.38 9.44 -11.87
N VAL A 319 -3.80 10.57 -11.48
CA VAL A 319 -4.49 11.70 -10.87
C VAL A 319 -4.77 12.74 -11.94
N GLU A 320 -6.05 13.14 -12.07
CA GLU A 320 -6.47 14.24 -12.92
C GLU A 320 -6.55 15.54 -12.11
N THR A 321 -7.09 15.46 -10.90
CA THR A 321 -7.19 16.60 -9.98
C THR A 321 -6.87 16.10 -8.57
N PRO A 322 -5.79 16.58 -7.95
CA PRO A 322 -5.41 16.15 -6.61
C PRO A 322 -6.57 16.22 -5.63
N ARG A 323 -6.74 15.16 -4.84
CA ARG A 323 -7.77 14.94 -3.82
C ARG A 323 -9.21 14.81 -4.36
N ILE A 324 -9.45 15.10 -5.64
CA ILE A 324 -10.80 15.22 -6.21
C ILE A 324 -11.08 14.14 -7.24
N LYS A 325 -10.11 13.86 -8.12
CA LYS A 325 -10.35 12.94 -9.25
C LYS A 325 -9.12 12.17 -9.63
N TYR A 326 -9.24 10.84 -9.60
CA TYR A 326 -8.16 9.91 -9.96
C TYR A 326 -8.71 8.56 -10.41
N THR A 327 -7.82 7.73 -10.95
CA THR A 327 -8.10 6.35 -11.36
C THR A 327 -7.02 5.43 -10.82
N GLU A 328 -7.41 4.37 -10.14
CA GLU A 328 -6.53 3.30 -9.70
C GLU A 328 -6.16 2.43 -10.90
N THR A 329 -4.87 2.09 -11.03
CA THR A 329 -4.35 1.39 -12.20
C THR A 329 -3.56 0.15 -11.79
N TYR A 330 -3.20 -0.69 -12.76
CA TYR A 330 -2.14 -1.67 -12.52
C TYR A 330 -0.85 -0.97 -12.08
N PRO A 331 0.01 -1.61 -11.26
CA PRO A 331 1.22 -0.99 -10.75
C PRO A 331 2.18 -0.53 -11.86
N ASP A 332 2.13 -1.14 -13.05
CA ASP A 332 2.93 -0.80 -14.22
C ASP A 332 2.31 0.30 -15.13
N ALA A 333 1.16 0.87 -14.75
CA ALA A 333 0.39 1.73 -15.64
C ALA A 333 0.01 3.12 -15.07
N GLY A 334 0.44 3.44 -13.86
CA GLY A 334 0.15 4.71 -13.20
C GLY A 334 1.27 5.75 -13.33
N GLN A 335 1.19 6.78 -12.48
CA GLN A 335 2.11 7.93 -12.47
C GLN A 335 3.32 7.74 -11.56
N VAL A 336 3.22 6.82 -10.58
CA VAL A 336 4.27 6.56 -9.61
C VAL A 336 5.37 5.70 -10.24
N ASN A 337 6.62 6.09 -10.04
CA ASN A 337 7.76 5.25 -10.38
C ASN A 337 7.92 4.14 -9.32
N MET A 338 7.29 3.00 -9.56
CA MET A 338 7.25 1.88 -8.62
C MET A 338 8.63 1.25 -8.37
N PHE A 339 9.55 1.36 -9.34
CA PHE A 339 10.93 0.94 -9.15
C PHE A 339 11.64 1.83 -8.13
N ALA A 340 11.51 3.15 -8.24
CA ALA A 340 12.11 4.10 -7.29
C ALA A 340 11.51 3.95 -5.87
N VAL A 341 10.20 3.66 -5.76
CA VAL A 341 9.56 3.33 -4.47
C VAL A 341 10.25 2.13 -3.83
N MET A 342 10.40 1.04 -4.55
CA MET A 342 11.04 -0.17 -4.02
C MET A 342 12.51 0.06 -3.69
N GLN A 343 13.22 0.83 -4.52
CA GLN A 343 14.63 1.17 -4.28
C GLN A 343 14.79 1.96 -2.97
N GLU A 344 13.91 2.93 -2.70
CA GLU A 344 13.92 3.69 -1.45
C GLU A 344 13.64 2.80 -0.24
N LEU A 345 12.68 1.86 -0.34
CA LEU A 345 12.41 0.89 0.73
C LEU A 345 13.63 0.01 1.03
N VAL A 346 14.31 -0.48 0.01
CA VAL A 346 15.52 -1.31 0.17
C VAL A 346 16.65 -0.50 0.80
N ARG A 347 16.90 0.73 0.34
CA ARG A 347 17.92 1.63 0.90
C ARG A 347 17.65 2.01 2.35
N ALA A 348 16.39 2.19 2.69
CA ALA A 348 15.95 2.45 4.06
C ALA A 348 15.98 1.22 4.96
N LYS A 349 16.36 0.04 4.45
CA LYS A 349 16.32 -1.24 5.16
C LYS A 349 14.93 -1.53 5.75
N TYR A 350 13.89 -1.17 5.00
CA TYR A 350 12.52 -1.46 5.38
C TYR A 350 12.29 -2.97 5.45
N LYS A 351 11.78 -3.46 6.56
CA LYS A 351 11.70 -4.90 6.86
C LYS A 351 10.29 -5.40 7.15
N TYR A 352 9.29 -4.55 7.02
CA TYR A 352 7.89 -4.90 7.25
C TYR A 352 7.17 -5.25 5.95
N GLY A 353 5.85 -5.45 6.05
CA GLY A 353 5.02 -5.88 4.94
C GLY A 353 4.87 -4.85 3.83
N VAL A 354 4.95 -5.31 2.59
CA VAL A 354 4.56 -4.59 1.38
C VAL A 354 3.38 -5.30 0.77
N PHE A 355 2.25 -4.64 0.74
CA PHE A 355 1.00 -5.15 0.19
C PHE A 355 0.69 -4.46 -1.13
N ALA A 356 0.70 -5.23 -2.22
CA ALA A 356 0.37 -4.75 -3.54
C ALA A 356 -1.15 -4.88 -3.77
N GLU A 357 -1.88 -3.86 -3.32
CA GLU A 357 -3.33 -3.83 -3.25
C GLU A 357 -4.02 -3.20 -4.46
N HIS A 358 -5.34 -3.04 -4.39
CA HIS A 358 -6.23 -2.41 -5.36
C HIS A 358 -5.99 -2.88 -6.80
N PRO A 359 -6.00 -4.20 -7.08
CA PRO A 359 -5.86 -4.67 -8.44
C PRO A 359 -7.07 -4.26 -9.27
N PRO A 360 -6.88 -3.80 -10.52
CA PRO A 360 -7.98 -3.68 -11.46
C PRO A 360 -8.71 -4.99 -11.67
N GLY A 361 -10.04 -4.91 -11.80
CA GLY A 361 -10.86 -6.09 -12.07
C GLY A 361 -10.61 -6.64 -13.47
N ASN A 362 -10.47 -7.95 -13.58
CA ASN A 362 -10.25 -8.67 -14.82
C ASN A 362 -11.37 -9.70 -15.09
N ILE A 363 -11.45 -10.21 -16.32
CA ILE A 363 -12.52 -11.10 -16.72
C ILE A 363 -12.50 -12.42 -15.94
N ILE A 364 -11.32 -12.95 -15.62
CA ILE A 364 -11.20 -14.23 -14.91
C ILE A 364 -11.71 -14.10 -13.48
N ASP A 365 -11.34 -13.03 -12.79
CA ASP A 365 -11.84 -12.74 -11.44
C ASP A 365 -13.36 -12.51 -11.44
N LYS A 366 -13.88 -11.79 -12.45
CA LYS A 366 -15.33 -11.60 -12.62
C LYS A 366 -16.07 -12.93 -12.77
N GLU A 367 -15.55 -13.84 -13.60
CA GLU A 367 -16.16 -15.16 -13.82
C GLU A 367 -16.09 -16.07 -12.59
N ARG A 368 -15.08 -15.89 -11.74
CA ARG A 368 -14.87 -16.68 -10.51
C ARG A 368 -15.43 -16.05 -9.23
N GLY A 369 -15.93 -14.83 -9.33
CA GLY A 369 -16.51 -14.10 -8.19
C GLY A 369 -15.50 -13.60 -7.19
N GLY A 370 -14.40 -12.98 -7.64
CA GLY A 370 -13.38 -12.42 -6.76
C GLY A 370 -12.39 -11.48 -7.47
N ASP A 371 -11.28 -11.19 -6.82
CA ASP A 371 -10.19 -10.33 -7.30
C ASP A 371 -8.80 -10.97 -7.12
N PHE A 372 -8.76 -12.28 -6.85
CA PHE A 372 -7.56 -13.01 -6.46
C PHE A 372 -6.47 -13.01 -7.53
N ILE A 373 -6.83 -13.13 -8.82
CA ILE A 373 -5.87 -13.10 -9.93
C ILE A 373 -5.23 -11.72 -10.07
N GLY A 374 -6.03 -10.66 -9.87
CA GLY A 374 -5.53 -9.30 -9.84
C GLY A 374 -4.48 -9.09 -8.74
N TYR A 375 -4.72 -9.59 -7.53
CA TYR A 375 -3.75 -9.57 -6.44
C TYR A 375 -2.48 -10.37 -6.77
N ILE A 376 -2.61 -11.54 -7.42
CA ILE A 376 -1.44 -12.32 -7.86
C ILE A 376 -0.59 -11.51 -8.85
N TYR A 377 -1.23 -10.83 -9.81
CA TYR A 377 -0.52 -10.00 -10.78
C TYR A 377 0.26 -8.87 -10.08
N ASN A 378 -0.41 -8.12 -9.21
CA ASN A 378 0.21 -7.01 -8.47
C ASN A 378 1.37 -7.50 -7.61
N GLN A 379 1.18 -8.62 -6.91
CA GLN A 379 2.20 -9.23 -6.06
C GLN A 379 3.41 -9.72 -6.87
N ALA A 380 3.18 -10.39 -8.01
CA ALA A 380 4.25 -10.87 -8.88
C ALA A 380 5.08 -9.71 -9.45
N TYR A 381 4.41 -8.62 -9.85
CA TYR A 381 5.07 -7.39 -10.28
C TYR A 381 5.93 -6.80 -9.16
N ALA A 382 5.38 -6.59 -7.97
CA ALA A 382 6.09 -6.03 -6.83
C ALA A 382 7.31 -6.88 -6.44
N ARG A 383 7.18 -8.21 -6.45
CA ARG A 383 8.28 -9.14 -6.18
C ARG A 383 9.36 -9.08 -7.26
N GLY A 384 8.98 -9.00 -8.54
CA GLY A 384 9.94 -8.86 -9.64
C GLY A 384 10.73 -7.55 -9.53
N VAL A 385 10.06 -6.45 -9.14
CA VAL A 385 10.71 -5.16 -8.89
C VAL A 385 11.66 -5.26 -7.68
N LEU A 386 11.25 -5.89 -6.58
CA LEU A 386 12.12 -6.11 -5.42
C LEU A 386 13.38 -6.90 -5.79
N GLN A 387 13.24 -8.01 -6.51
CA GLN A 387 14.40 -8.82 -6.95
C GLN A 387 15.33 -8.01 -7.86
N SER A 388 14.77 -7.20 -8.76
CA SER A 388 15.57 -6.32 -9.63
C SER A 388 16.36 -5.28 -8.83
N VAL A 389 15.73 -4.63 -7.85
CA VAL A 389 16.38 -3.65 -6.97
C VAL A 389 17.48 -4.32 -6.14
N LEU A 390 17.20 -5.45 -5.50
CA LEU A 390 18.18 -6.18 -4.69
C LEU A 390 19.38 -6.61 -5.54
N THR A 391 19.15 -7.07 -6.76
CA THR A 391 20.22 -7.44 -7.71
C THR A 391 21.11 -6.25 -8.02
N LEU A 392 20.53 -5.08 -8.31
CA LEU A 392 21.29 -3.86 -8.61
C LEU A 392 22.06 -3.33 -7.41
N GLU A 393 21.46 -3.31 -6.23
CA GLU A 393 22.09 -2.84 -4.99
C GLU A 393 23.23 -3.78 -4.52
N GLN A 394 23.21 -5.05 -4.91
CA GLN A 394 24.30 -6.00 -4.71
C GLN A 394 25.43 -5.89 -5.76
N GLY A 395 25.32 -4.95 -6.70
CA GLY A 395 26.35 -4.68 -7.68
C GLY A 395 26.41 -5.66 -8.87
N TYR A 396 25.29 -6.34 -9.16
CA TYR A 396 25.17 -7.15 -10.36
C TYR A 396 25.34 -6.28 -11.61
N LYS A 397 26.36 -6.59 -12.38
CA LYS A 397 26.61 -5.98 -13.69
C LYS A 397 26.41 -7.09 -14.72
N GLY A 398 25.19 -7.28 -15.21
CA GLY A 398 24.75 -8.25 -16.19
C GLY A 398 25.83 -9.02 -16.96
#